data_89efb84f74da6cb3e5e841f730f0253d
#
_entry.id   89efb84f74da6cb3e5e841f730f0253d
#
_cell.length_a   1.000
_cell.length_b   1.000
_cell.length_c   1.000
_cell.angle_alpha   90.00
_cell.angle_beta   90.00
_cell.angle_gamma   90.00
#
_symmetry.space_group_name_H-M   'P 1'
#
loop_
_entity.id
_entity.type
_entity.pdbx_description
1 polymer ?
#
loop_
_entity_poly.entity_id
_entity_poly.type
_entity_poly.pdbx_seq_one_letter_code
_entity_poly.pdbx_strand_id
1 'polypeptide(L)'
;MKKYTYTEKKDTRSGFGDGLTELGRTNPNVVALCADLIGSLKMNQFIEENPDRFYQVGIAEANMMGIAAGLTIGGKIPFTGTFANFSTGRVYDQIRQSIAYSDKNVKICASHAGLTLGEDGATHQILEDIGLMKMLPGMTVINTCDYNQTKAATIAIADHEGPVYLRFGRPKVPVFMPEDAKFEVGKGIQLTEGKDVTIVATGHLVWESLQAAEKLEEQGISVEVINIHTIKPLDEDIILKSVAKTGCIVTAEEHNKLGGLGESVARCLALNTPTPQEFIATNDTFGESGTPEQLMEKYGLSSGSIVEAVKKVIYRK
;
A
#
# COMPACT_ATOMS: atom_id res chain seq x y z
N MET A 1 12.42 14.32 -18.61
CA MET A 1 12.05 13.37 -17.53
C MET A 1 12.06 11.92 -18.04
N LYS A 2 12.38 10.93 -17.19
CA LYS A 2 12.20 9.49 -17.52
C LYS A 2 10.70 9.23 -17.69
N LYS A 3 10.29 8.77 -18.88
CA LYS A 3 8.90 8.37 -19.13
C LYS A 3 8.70 6.92 -18.70
N TYR A 4 7.65 6.70 -17.91
CA TYR A 4 7.20 5.37 -17.55
C TYR A 4 6.11 4.91 -18.52
N THR A 5 6.27 3.71 -19.05
CA THR A 5 5.31 3.07 -19.94
C THR A 5 4.93 1.71 -19.36
N TYR A 6 3.82 1.19 -19.78
CA TYR A 6 3.40 -0.16 -19.44
C TYR A 6 2.95 -0.90 -20.72
N THR A 7 3.15 -2.20 -20.73
CA THR A 7 2.69 -3.09 -21.81
C THR A 7 1.40 -3.82 -21.46
N GLU A 8 1.11 -3.93 -20.17
CA GLU A 8 -0.07 -4.64 -19.67
C GLU A 8 -0.60 -4.01 -18.39
N LYS A 9 -1.86 -4.34 -18.06
CA LYS A 9 -2.47 -4.05 -16.76
C LYS A 9 -2.75 -5.37 -16.04
N LYS A 10 -2.25 -5.49 -14.81
CA LYS A 10 -2.52 -6.61 -13.90
C LYS A 10 -3.01 -6.12 -12.54
N ASP A 11 -3.79 -6.95 -11.87
CA ASP A 11 -4.19 -6.65 -10.49
C ASP A 11 -3.06 -7.02 -9.50
N THR A 12 -2.92 -6.23 -8.47
CA THR A 12 -1.90 -6.42 -7.43
C THR A 12 -2.11 -7.70 -6.62
N ARG A 13 -3.36 -8.22 -6.56
CA ARG A 13 -3.69 -9.52 -5.93
C ARG A 13 -2.99 -10.68 -6.62
N SER A 14 -2.88 -10.63 -7.94
CA SER A 14 -2.12 -11.64 -8.71
C SER A 14 -0.64 -11.61 -8.34
N GLY A 15 -0.07 -10.41 -8.12
CA GLY A 15 1.30 -10.27 -7.61
C GLY A 15 1.47 -10.92 -6.22
N PHE A 16 0.50 -10.71 -5.32
CA PHE A 16 0.48 -11.39 -4.02
C PHE A 16 0.39 -12.91 -4.16
N GLY A 17 -0.56 -13.43 -4.97
CA GLY A 17 -0.74 -14.86 -5.18
C GLY A 17 0.50 -15.55 -5.74
N ASP A 18 1.15 -14.93 -6.74
CA ASP A 18 2.36 -15.46 -7.38
C ASP A 18 3.56 -15.41 -6.41
N GLY A 19 3.70 -14.32 -5.63
CA GLY A 19 4.72 -14.22 -4.59
C GLY A 19 4.54 -15.25 -3.48
N LEU A 20 3.30 -15.45 -3.02
CA LEU A 20 2.98 -16.46 -2.00
C LEU A 20 3.24 -17.88 -2.50
N THR A 21 2.92 -18.16 -3.77
CA THR A 21 3.19 -19.47 -4.41
C THR A 21 4.70 -19.73 -4.49
N GLU A 22 5.49 -18.74 -4.87
CA GLU A 22 6.95 -18.83 -4.89
C GLU A 22 7.53 -19.09 -3.50
N LEU A 23 7.03 -18.40 -2.47
CA LEU A 23 7.38 -18.67 -1.07
C LEU A 23 7.00 -20.09 -0.64
N GLY A 24 5.86 -20.60 -1.10
CA GLY A 24 5.45 -21.96 -0.84
C GLY A 24 6.45 -23.01 -1.33
N ARG A 25 7.14 -22.73 -2.43
CA ARG A 25 8.17 -23.61 -2.99
C ARG A 25 9.53 -23.49 -2.28
N THR A 26 9.86 -22.31 -1.79
CA THR A 26 11.20 -21.95 -1.30
C THR A 26 11.33 -21.94 0.22
N ASN A 27 10.24 -21.73 0.96
CA ASN A 27 10.25 -21.63 2.42
C ASN A 27 9.18 -22.53 3.08
N PRO A 28 9.58 -23.67 3.70
CA PRO A 28 8.66 -24.62 4.32
C PRO A 28 7.96 -24.09 5.58
N ASN A 29 8.40 -22.96 6.13
CA ASN A 29 7.77 -22.34 7.28
C ASN A 29 6.63 -21.40 6.90
N VAL A 30 6.52 -21.00 5.63
CA VAL A 30 5.42 -20.19 5.15
C VAL A 30 4.13 -21.02 5.13
N VAL A 31 3.12 -20.51 5.79
CA VAL A 31 1.75 -21.05 5.82
C VAL A 31 0.75 -19.95 5.46
N ALA A 32 -0.38 -20.33 4.88
CA ALA A 32 -1.38 -19.39 4.45
C ALA A 32 -2.74 -19.64 5.13
N LEU A 33 -3.42 -18.57 5.48
CA LEU A 33 -4.77 -18.62 6.08
C LEU A 33 -5.72 -17.73 5.27
N CYS A 34 -6.96 -18.17 5.11
CA CYS A 34 -7.97 -17.38 4.41
C CYS A 34 -9.34 -17.44 5.11
N ALA A 35 -10.04 -16.31 5.09
CA ALA A 35 -11.41 -16.21 5.58
C ALA A 35 -12.39 -16.21 4.39
N ASP A 36 -12.53 -17.36 3.73
CA ASP A 36 -13.49 -17.67 2.65
C ASP A 36 -13.37 -16.77 1.38
N LEU A 37 -12.17 -16.28 1.09
CA LEU A 37 -11.90 -15.38 -0.06
C LEU A 37 -10.72 -15.87 -0.94
N ILE A 38 -10.50 -17.19 -1.03
CA ILE A 38 -9.35 -17.82 -1.73
C ILE A 38 -9.18 -17.27 -3.15
N GLY A 39 -10.23 -17.28 -3.97
CA GLY A 39 -10.19 -16.82 -5.36
C GLY A 39 -9.94 -15.32 -5.47
N SER A 40 -10.50 -14.53 -4.55
CA SER A 40 -10.31 -13.08 -4.50
C SER A 40 -8.86 -12.71 -4.17
N LEU A 41 -8.18 -13.50 -3.33
CA LEU A 41 -6.78 -13.32 -2.93
C LEU A 41 -5.78 -14.04 -3.86
N LYS A 42 -6.25 -14.74 -4.88
CA LYS A 42 -5.39 -15.51 -5.82
C LYS A 42 -4.51 -16.58 -5.14
N MET A 43 -5.02 -17.21 -4.09
CA MET A 43 -4.26 -18.19 -3.30
C MET A 43 -4.34 -19.62 -3.86
N ASN A 44 -5.11 -19.86 -4.93
CA ASN A 44 -5.42 -21.20 -5.44
C ASN A 44 -4.16 -22.02 -5.74
N GLN A 45 -3.17 -21.43 -6.43
CA GLN A 45 -1.95 -22.16 -6.80
C GLN A 45 -1.09 -22.53 -5.60
N PHE A 46 -1.00 -21.64 -4.59
CA PHE A 46 -0.33 -21.98 -3.33
C PHE A 46 -0.99 -23.21 -2.68
N ILE A 47 -2.33 -23.26 -2.65
CA ILE A 47 -3.10 -24.34 -2.05
C ILE A 47 -2.90 -25.65 -2.80
N GLU A 48 -2.93 -25.62 -4.13
CA GLU A 48 -2.70 -26.81 -4.98
C GLU A 48 -1.31 -27.43 -4.73
N GLU A 49 -0.29 -26.58 -4.58
CA GLU A 49 1.09 -27.03 -4.38
C GLU A 49 1.43 -27.34 -2.91
N ASN A 50 0.68 -26.78 -1.96
CA ASN A 50 0.98 -26.86 -0.53
C ASN A 50 -0.29 -27.09 0.33
N PRO A 51 -1.09 -28.13 0.07
CA PRO A 51 -2.40 -28.33 0.75
C PRO A 51 -2.28 -28.43 2.27
N ASP A 52 -1.22 -29.02 2.80
CA ASP A 52 -0.97 -29.19 4.24
C ASP A 52 -0.52 -27.90 4.95
N ARG A 53 -0.29 -26.84 4.20
CA ARG A 53 0.17 -25.53 4.71
C ARG A 53 -0.86 -24.43 4.50
N PHE A 54 -2.09 -24.79 4.21
CA PHE A 54 -3.21 -23.86 4.04
C PHE A 54 -4.32 -24.15 5.06
N TYR A 55 -4.86 -23.08 5.65
CA TYR A 55 -5.94 -23.15 6.63
C TYR A 55 -7.11 -22.25 6.22
N GLN A 56 -8.22 -22.87 5.81
CA GLN A 56 -9.48 -22.16 5.60
C GLN A 56 -10.21 -22.05 6.94
N VAL A 57 -10.51 -20.84 7.37
CA VAL A 57 -11.13 -20.59 8.68
C VAL A 57 -12.62 -20.21 8.58
N GLY A 58 -13.16 -20.14 7.35
CA GLY A 58 -14.51 -19.61 7.11
C GLY A 58 -14.55 -18.08 7.28
N ILE A 59 -15.75 -17.49 7.33
CA ILE A 59 -15.94 -16.05 7.54
C ILE A 59 -15.74 -15.73 9.04
N ALA A 60 -14.49 -15.89 9.52
CA ALA A 60 -14.12 -15.78 10.91
C ALA A 60 -12.75 -15.09 11.08
N GLU A 61 -12.64 -13.86 10.63
CA GLU A 61 -11.38 -13.12 10.55
C GLU A 61 -10.72 -12.92 11.92
N ALA A 62 -11.50 -12.72 12.97
CA ALA A 62 -10.98 -12.62 14.34
C ALA A 62 -10.28 -13.91 14.76
N ASN A 63 -10.89 -15.08 14.46
CA ASN A 63 -10.30 -16.40 14.69
C ASN A 63 -9.03 -16.59 13.84
N MET A 64 -9.05 -16.14 12.56
CA MET A 64 -7.90 -16.19 11.67
C MET A 64 -6.68 -15.48 12.29
N MET A 65 -6.85 -14.29 12.86
CA MET A 65 -5.76 -13.55 13.51
C MET A 65 -5.22 -14.28 14.74
N GLY A 66 -6.10 -14.89 15.54
CA GLY A 66 -5.69 -15.70 16.69
C GLY A 66 -4.92 -16.97 16.28
N ILE A 67 -5.39 -17.69 15.27
CA ILE A 67 -4.70 -18.88 14.72
C ILE A 67 -3.33 -18.48 14.15
N ALA A 68 -3.27 -17.41 13.35
CA ALA A 68 -2.02 -16.91 12.79
C ALA A 68 -1.00 -16.59 13.89
N ALA A 69 -1.41 -15.86 14.94
CA ALA A 69 -0.54 -15.57 16.08
C ALA A 69 -0.04 -16.85 16.77
N GLY A 70 -0.91 -17.86 16.96
CA GLY A 70 -0.54 -19.15 17.52
C GLY A 70 0.47 -19.94 16.67
N LEU A 71 0.32 -19.94 15.36
CA LEU A 71 1.23 -20.63 14.43
C LEU A 71 2.67 -20.09 14.49
N THR A 72 2.86 -18.81 14.81
CA THR A 72 4.21 -18.24 14.98
C THR A 72 4.97 -18.84 16.16
N ILE A 73 4.27 -19.32 17.21
CA ILE A 73 4.87 -19.99 18.37
C ILE A 73 5.56 -21.29 17.94
N GLY A 74 5.00 -21.96 16.92
CA GLY A 74 5.59 -23.15 16.28
C GLY A 74 6.61 -22.85 15.20
N GLY A 75 7.11 -21.61 15.10
CA GLY A 75 8.10 -21.19 14.10
C GLY A 75 7.56 -21.03 12.68
N LYS A 76 6.23 -20.97 12.49
CA LYS A 76 5.64 -20.70 11.18
C LYS A 76 5.59 -19.21 10.88
N ILE A 77 5.55 -18.90 9.57
CA ILE A 77 5.40 -17.54 9.04
C ILE A 77 4.02 -17.47 8.37
N PRO A 78 2.96 -17.10 9.11
CA PRO A 78 1.61 -17.09 8.57
C PRO A 78 1.34 -15.84 7.73
N PHE A 79 0.82 -16.07 6.52
CA PHE A 79 0.25 -15.08 5.61
C PHE A 79 -1.27 -15.18 5.69
N THR A 80 -1.93 -14.18 6.27
CA THR A 80 -3.40 -14.12 6.32
C THR A 80 -3.95 -13.42 5.10
N GLY A 81 -5.09 -13.84 4.58
CA GLY A 81 -5.72 -13.26 3.39
C GLY A 81 -7.22 -13.02 3.56
N THR A 82 -7.64 -11.75 3.49
CA THR A 82 -9.04 -11.31 3.37
C THR A 82 -9.08 -9.87 2.83
N PHE A 83 -10.27 -9.24 2.75
CA PHE A 83 -10.36 -7.84 2.34
C PHE A 83 -9.81 -6.90 3.43
N ALA A 84 -9.29 -5.76 3.03
CA ALA A 84 -8.62 -4.82 3.92
C ALA A 84 -9.53 -4.34 5.07
N ASN A 85 -10.81 -4.09 4.82
CA ASN A 85 -11.79 -3.77 5.85
C ASN A 85 -11.91 -4.89 6.89
N PHE A 86 -11.91 -6.14 6.44
CA PHE A 86 -12.07 -7.30 7.32
C PHE A 86 -10.75 -7.71 7.99
N SER A 87 -9.60 -7.35 7.38
CA SER A 87 -8.26 -7.55 7.94
C SER A 87 -7.87 -6.50 8.99
N THR A 88 -8.61 -5.41 9.13
CA THR A 88 -8.21 -4.27 9.97
C THR A 88 -9.30 -3.83 10.93
N GLY A 89 -10.29 -3.06 10.47
CA GLY A 89 -11.32 -2.49 11.32
C GLY A 89 -12.10 -3.53 12.14
N ARG A 90 -12.53 -4.62 11.49
CA ARG A 90 -13.31 -5.69 12.13
C ARG A 90 -12.54 -6.45 13.22
N VAL A 91 -11.22 -6.56 13.11
CA VAL A 91 -10.37 -7.42 13.93
C VAL A 91 -9.24 -6.66 14.63
N TYR A 92 -9.41 -5.36 14.78
CA TYR A 92 -8.36 -4.48 15.30
C TYR A 92 -7.84 -4.90 16.67
N ASP A 93 -8.74 -5.30 17.58
CA ASP A 93 -8.34 -5.74 18.92
C ASP A 93 -7.52 -7.03 18.87
N GLN A 94 -7.90 -8.01 18.04
CA GLN A 94 -7.13 -9.25 17.88
C GLN A 94 -5.74 -8.99 17.32
N ILE A 95 -5.62 -8.09 16.33
CA ILE A 95 -4.31 -7.69 15.82
C ILE A 95 -3.49 -6.98 16.89
N ARG A 96 -4.11 -6.06 17.61
CA ARG A 96 -3.45 -5.31 18.68
C ARG A 96 -2.91 -6.23 19.77
N GLN A 97 -3.74 -7.12 20.31
CA GLN A 97 -3.41 -7.96 21.46
C GLN A 97 -2.57 -9.16 21.08
N SER A 98 -3.04 -9.92 20.07
CA SER A 98 -2.44 -11.23 19.77
C SER A 98 -1.24 -11.14 18.84
N ILE A 99 -1.12 -10.07 18.03
CA ILE A 99 -0.07 -9.93 17.02
C ILE A 99 0.91 -8.83 17.41
N ALA A 100 0.48 -7.56 17.44
CA ALA A 100 1.39 -6.43 17.62
C ALA A 100 1.96 -6.36 19.04
N TYR A 101 1.12 -6.40 20.09
CA TYR A 101 1.57 -6.38 21.48
C TYR A 101 2.42 -7.59 21.85
N SER A 102 2.13 -8.74 21.27
CA SER A 102 2.85 -10.00 21.50
C SER A 102 4.03 -10.20 20.53
N ASP A 103 4.35 -9.21 19.69
CA ASP A 103 5.45 -9.21 18.72
C ASP A 103 5.48 -10.49 17.85
N LYS A 104 4.36 -10.83 17.23
CA LYS A 104 4.20 -12.05 16.43
C LYS A 104 4.50 -11.80 14.96
N ASN A 105 5.31 -12.68 14.38
CA ASN A 105 5.73 -12.61 12.97
C ASN A 105 4.60 -13.01 12.00
N VAL A 106 3.50 -12.24 12.00
CA VAL A 106 2.33 -12.46 11.13
C VAL A 106 2.32 -11.47 9.97
N LYS A 107 2.07 -11.97 8.74
CA LYS A 107 1.91 -11.16 7.54
C LYS A 107 0.42 -11.00 7.24
N ILE A 108 -0.12 -9.84 7.57
CA ILE A 108 -1.53 -9.50 7.35
C ILE A 108 -1.66 -8.97 5.92
N CYS A 109 -2.13 -9.83 5.00
CA CYS A 109 -2.22 -9.49 3.57
C CYS A 109 -3.66 -9.10 3.21
N ALA A 110 -3.84 -7.83 2.91
CA ALA A 110 -5.12 -7.16 2.84
C ALA A 110 -5.43 -6.67 1.43
N SER A 111 -6.33 -7.33 0.74
CA SER A 111 -6.76 -6.96 -0.60
C SER A 111 -7.99 -6.04 -0.61
N HIS A 112 -8.35 -5.54 -1.78
CA HIS A 112 -9.55 -4.70 -1.96
C HIS A 112 -9.54 -3.44 -1.08
N ALA A 113 -8.35 -2.88 -0.83
CA ALA A 113 -8.20 -1.67 -0.05
C ALA A 113 -8.60 -0.42 -0.85
N GLY A 114 -9.06 0.61 -0.15
CA GLY A 114 -9.40 1.90 -0.74
C GLY A 114 -10.78 1.95 -1.40
N LEU A 115 -11.02 3.02 -2.18
CA LEU A 115 -12.23 3.25 -2.98
C LEU A 115 -12.32 2.31 -4.17
N THR A 116 -11.17 1.94 -4.75
CA THR A 116 -11.09 1.12 -5.97
C THR A 116 -11.48 -0.35 -5.76
N LEU A 117 -11.91 -0.73 -4.55
CA LEU A 117 -12.75 -1.93 -4.38
C LEU A 117 -13.97 -1.84 -5.30
N GLY A 118 -14.58 -0.66 -5.44
CA GLY A 118 -15.55 -0.36 -6.48
C GLY A 118 -17.00 -0.56 -6.06
N GLU A 119 -17.73 -1.40 -6.80
CA GLU A 119 -19.19 -1.51 -6.78
C GLU A 119 -19.77 -1.99 -5.46
N ASP A 120 -19.02 -2.75 -4.65
CA ASP A 120 -19.45 -3.25 -3.34
C ASP A 120 -19.69 -2.11 -2.32
N GLY A 121 -19.09 -0.93 -2.57
CA GLY A 121 -19.40 0.31 -1.86
C GLY A 121 -18.82 0.40 -0.45
N ALA A 122 -19.28 1.41 0.29
CA ALA A 122 -18.72 1.87 1.56
C ALA A 122 -18.62 0.79 2.66
N THR A 123 -19.48 -0.24 2.64
CA THR A 123 -19.45 -1.31 3.65
C THR A 123 -18.28 -2.28 3.47
N HIS A 124 -17.67 -2.30 2.28
CA HIS A 124 -16.54 -3.16 1.92
C HIS A 124 -15.26 -2.35 1.68
N GLN A 125 -15.39 -1.11 1.21
CA GLN A 125 -14.28 -0.16 1.12
C GLN A 125 -13.73 0.16 2.51
N ILE A 126 -12.43 0.50 2.58
CA ILE A 126 -11.82 1.04 3.78
C ILE A 126 -10.83 2.14 3.41
N LEU A 127 -10.93 3.27 4.09
CA LEU A 127 -10.12 4.47 3.87
C LEU A 127 -9.34 4.89 5.11
N GLU A 128 -9.35 4.07 6.15
CA GLU A 128 -8.72 4.29 7.45
C GLU A 128 -7.75 3.18 7.88
N ASP A 129 -7.58 2.16 7.04
CA ASP A 129 -6.77 0.98 7.34
C ASP A 129 -5.29 1.28 7.58
N ILE A 130 -4.68 2.14 6.78
CA ILE A 130 -3.30 2.59 6.99
C ILE A 130 -3.17 3.27 8.35
N GLY A 131 -4.10 4.16 8.69
CA GLY A 131 -4.15 4.85 9.97
C GLY A 131 -4.23 3.87 11.14
N LEU A 132 -5.18 2.93 11.09
CA LEU A 132 -5.37 1.91 12.12
C LEU A 132 -4.10 1.07 12.34
N MET A 133 -3.50 0.57 11.28
CA MET A 133 -2.31 -0.29 11.38
C MET A 133 -1.06 0.49 11.77
N LYS A 134 -0.92 1.72 11.29
CA LYS A 134 0.21 2.60 11.61
C LYS A 134 0.29 2.95 13.09
N MET A 135 -0.86 3.03 13.78
CA MET A 135 -0.91 3.33 15.21
C MET A 135 -0.38 2.20 16.11
N LEU A 136 -0.32 0.97 15.62
CA LEU A 136 0.16 -0.18 16.40
C LEU A 136 1.69 -0.16 16.52
N PRO A 137 2.28 -0.17 17.73
CA PRO A 137 3.72 -0.31 17.90
C PRO A 137 4.24 -1.59 17.23
N GLY A 138 5.44 -1.53 16.63
CA GLY A 138 6.08 -2.67 15.95
C GLY A 138 5.49 -3.05 14.60
N MET A 139 4.27 -2.62 14.26
CA MET A 139 3.65 -2.92 12.97
C MET A 139 4.37 -2.23 11.81
N THR A 140 4.79 -3.00 10.82
CA THR A 140 5.24 -2.49 9.52
C THR A 140 4.05 -2.33 8.58
N VAL A 141 3.95 -1.19 7.86
CA VAL A 141 2.81 -0.90 6.97
C VAL A 141 3.32 -0.65 5.55
N ILE A 142 2.88 -1.50 4.62
CA ILE A 142 3.30 -1.49 3.22
C ILE A 142 2.07 -1.34 2.31
N ASN A 143 2.15 -0.47 1.31
CA ASN A 143 1.11 -0.26 0.28
C ASN A 143 1.75 -0.24 -1.11
N THR A 144 1.56 -1.29 -1.88
CA THR A 144 2.24 -1.51 -3.15
C THR A 144 1.52 -0.89 -4.34
N CYS A 145 2.27 -0.47 -5.38
CA CYS A 145 1.73 0.32 -6.49
C CYS A 145 1.32 -0.50 -7.72
N ASP A 146 1.93 -1.65 -7.96
CA ASP A 146 1.63 -2.51 -9.11
C ASP A 146 1.87 -4.01 -8.81
N TYR A 147 1.62 -4.84 -9.82
CA TYR A 147 1.81 -6.29 -9.73
C TYR A 147 3.24 -6.69 -9.35
N ASN A 148 4.26 -6.15 -10.03
CA ASN A 148 5.66 -6.51 -9.80
C ASN A 148 6.11 -6.12 -8.39
N GLN A 149 5.77 -4.92 -7.94
CA GLN A 149 6.09 -4.48 -6.59
C GLN A 149 5.38 -5.31 -5.53
N THR A 150 4.11 -5.72 -5.78
CA THR A 150 3.38 -6.56 -4.83
C THR A 150 3.99 -7.95 -4.73
N LYS A 151 4.39 -8.56 -5.85
CA LYS A 151 5.11 -9.84 -5.85
C LYS A 151 6.41 -9.75 -5.06
N ALA A 152 7.23 -8.75 -5.37
CA ALA A 152 8.51 -8.52 -4.69
C ALA A 152 8.33 -8.25 -3.18
N ALA A 153 7.34 -7.44 -2.81
CA ALA A 153 6.99 -7.16 -1.40
C ALA A 153 6.56 -8.43 -0.66
N THR A 154 5.71 -9.26 -1.28
CA THR A 154 5.23 -10.52 -0.69
C THR A 154 6.39 -11.45 -0.37
N ILE A 155 7.37 -11.55 -1.27
CA ILE A 155 8.57 -12.38 -1.05
C ILE A 155 9.43 -11.76 0.06
N ALA A 156 9.71 -10.47 -0.02
CA ALA A 156 10.62 -9.79 0.90
C ALA A 156 10.14 -9.80 2.36
N ILE A 157 8.83 -9.69 2.60
CA ILE A 157 8.31 -9.67 3.97
C ILE A 157 8.39 -11.03 4.68
N ALA A 158 8.62 -12.13 3.97
CA ALA A 158 8.84 -13.43 4.61
C ALA A 158 10.12 -13.44 5.47
N ASP A 159 11.14 -12.69 5.05
CA ASP A 159 12.41 -12.56 5.78
C ASP A 159 12.43 -11.38 6.77
N HIS A 160 11.38 -10.55 6.78
CA HIS A 160 11.23 -9.44 7.70
C HIS A 160 10.60 -9.93 9.02
N GLU A 161 11.33 -9.85 10.12
CA GLU A 161 10.82 -10.22 11.44
C GLU A 161 9.81 -9.20 11.98
N GLY A 162 8.76 -9.71 12.63
CA GLY A 162 7.68 -8.91 13.20
C GLY A 162 6.41 -8.81 12.36
N PRO A 163 5.39 -8.12 12.86
CA PRO A 163 4.11 -8.00 12.19
C PRO A 163 4.17 -7.05 11.00
N VAL A 164 3.59 -7.48 9.89
CA VAL A 164 3.50 -6.69 8.65
C VAL A 164 2.05 -6.61 8.20
N TYR A 165 1.59 -5.42 7.87
CA TYR A 165 0.38 -5.15 7.12
C TYR A 165 0.76 -4.84 5.66
N LEU A 166 0.45 -5.77 4.75
CA LEU A 166 0.65 -5.63 3.31
C LEU A 166 -0.69 -5.30 2.65
N ARG A 167 -0.81 -4.09 2.15
CA ARG A 167 -2.00 -3.51 1.53
C ARG A 167 -1.91 -3.55 0.01
N PHE A 168 -2.98 -3.98 -0.66
CA PHE A 168 -3.08 -3.95 -2.12
C PHE A 168 -4.54 -3.88 -2.60
N GLY A 169 -4.73 -3.39 -3.84
CA GLY A 169 -6.04 -3.10 -4.42
C GLY A 169 -6.69 -4.27 -5.17
N ARG A 170 -7.89 -4.01 -5.72
CA ARG A 170 -8.68 -4.95 -6.54
C ARG A 170 -8.46 -4.76 -8.05
N PRO A 171 -8.43 -3.52 -8.60
CA PRO A 171 -8.47 -3.31 -10.05
C PRO A 171 -7.16 -3.71 -10.71
N LYS A 172 -7.23 -3.89 -12.02
CA LYS A 172 -6.05 -3.98 -12.87
C LYS A 172 -5.44 -2.60 -13.04
N VAL A 173 -4.18 -2.47 -12.68
CA VAL A 173 -3.39 -1.24 -12.81
C VAL A 173 -2.23 -1.45 -13.78
N PRO A 174 -1.67 -0.38 -14.36
CA PRO A 174 -0.45 -0.47 -15.15
C PRO A 174 0.68 -1.17 -14.42
N VAL A 175 1.39 -2.07 -15.09
CA VAL A 175 2.61 -2.72 -14.59
C VAL A 175 3.79 -1.92 -15.13
N PHE A 176 4.44 -1.15 -14.27
CA PHE A 176 5.51 -0.21 -14.67
C PHE A 176 6.80 -0.35 -13.84
N MET A 177 6.73 -1.02 -12.70
CA MET A 177 7.93 -1.36 -11.93
C MET A 177 8.68 -2.54 -12.61
N PRO A 178 10.00 -2.56 -12.59
CA PRO A 178 10.77 -3.70 -13.13
C PRO A 178 10.40 -5.02 -12.44
N GLU A 179 10.42 -6.11 -13.21
CA GLU A 179 10.10 -7.46 -12.71
C GLU A 179 11.14 -7.93 -11.67
N ASP A 180 12.39 -7.54 -11.86
CA ASP A 180 13.55 -7.88 -11.02
C ASP A 180 13.86 -6.83 -9.95
N ALA A 181 12.99 -5.83 -9.78
CA ALA A 181 13.18 -4.78 -8.77
C ALA A 181 13.24 -5.38 -7.36
N LYS A 182 14.32 -5.13 -6.65
CA LYS A 182 14.44 -5.50 -5.24
C LYS A 182 13.48 -4.67 -4.40
N PHE A 183 12.82 -5.33 -3.46
CA PHE A 183 11.97 -4.68 -2.47
C PHE A 183 12.71 -4.60 -1.13
N GLU A 184 12.92 -3.39 -0.64
CA GLU A 184 13.57 -3.14 0.64
C GLU A 184 12.59 -2.44 1.59
N VAL A 185 12.21 -3.14 2.66
CA VAL A 185 11.29 -2.60 3.66
C VAL A 185 11.87 -1.33 4.29
N GLY A 186 11.08 -0.27 4.39
CA GLY A 186 11.50 1.00 4.96
C GLY A 186 12.22 1.95 4.01
N LYS A 187 12.34 1.60 2.71
CA LYS A 187 12.96 2.46 1.70
C LYS A 187 11.94 2.98 0.69
N GLY A 188 12.08 4.27 0.35
CA GLY A 188 11.37 4.87 -0.77
C GLY A 188 12.12 4.70 -2.09
N ILE A 189 11.41 4.85 -3.20
CA ILE A 189 11.99 4.75 -4.56
C ILE A 189 11.76 6.06 -5.29
N GLN A 190 12.85 6.76 -5.64
CA GLN A 190 12.77 7.91 -6.53
C GLN A 190 12.55 7.42 -7.96
N LEU A 191 11.41 7.79 -8.54
CA LEU A 191 11.04 7.40 -9.90
C LEU A 191 11.46 8.41 -10.95
N THR A 192 11.31 9.70 -10.66
CA THR A 192 11.75 10.79 -11.56
C THR A 192 12.61 11.79 -10.81
N GLU A 193 13.48 12.50 -11.54
CA GLU A 193 14.19 13.64 -11.01
C GLU A 193 13.43 14.93 -11.30
N GLY A 194 13.43 15.86 -10.35
CA GLY A 194 12.77 17.14 -10.47
C GLY A 194 13.39 18.20 -9.57
N LYS A 195 13.08 19.48 -9.82
CA LYS A 195 13.64 20.62 -9.07
C LYS A 195 12.60 21.61 -8.56
N ASP A 196 11.37 21.55 -9.05
CA ASP A 196 10.34 22.55 -8.76
C ASP A 196 9.37 22.12 -7.67
N VAL A 197 9.01 20.82 -7.62
CA VAL A 197 8.09 20.23 -6.66
C VAL A 197 8.39 18.74 -6.45
N THR A 198 8.13 18.23 -5.24
CA THR A 198 8.15 16.80 -4.92
C THR A 198 6.72 16.27 -4.90
N ILE A 199 6.47 15.11 -5.51
CA ILE A 199 5.26 14.30 -5.28
C ILE A 199 5.68 13.03 -4.58
N VAL A 200 5.12 12.79 -3.39
CA VAL A 200 5.26 11.54 -2.63
C VAL A 200 3.96 10.77 -2.72
N ALA A 201 4.01 9.60 -3.34
CA ALA A 201 2.83 8.79 -3.58
C ALA A 201 2.97 7.36 -3.04
N THR A 202 1.83 6.70 -2.80
CA THR A 202 1.77 5.30 -2.41
C THR A 202 0.61 4.58 -3.11
N GLY A 203 0.74 3.26 -3.28
CA GLY A 203 -0.30 2.45 -3.91
C GLY A 203 -0.60 2.89 -5.33
N HIS A 204 -1.86 2.81 -5.74
CA HIS A 204 -2.29 3.14 -7.10
C HIS A 204 -2.02 4.60 -7.49
N LEU A 205 -1.92 5.51 -6.52
CA LEU A 205 -1.63 6.93 -6.78
C LEU A 205 -0.21 7.19 -7.29
N VAL A 206 0.69 6.21 -7.23
CA VAL A 206 2.02 6.32 -7.84
C VAL A 206 1.91 6.47 -9.36
N TRP A 207 1.05 5.66 -10.01
CA TRP A 207 0.82 5.80 -11.46
C TRP A 207 0.20 7.14 -11.81
N GLU A 208 -0.83 7.57 -11.10
CA GLU A 208 -1.46 8.88 -11.30
C GLU A 208 -0.46 10.04 -11.12
N SER A 209 0.48 9.88 -10.18
CA SER A 209 1.54 10.87 -9.95
C SER A 209 2.54 10.94 -11.10
N LEU A 210 2.89 9.82 -11.72
CA LEU A 210 3.73 9.79 -12.93
C LEU A 210 3.03 10.46 -14.12
N GLN A 211 1.72 10.19 -14.30
CA GLN A 211 0.92 10.85 -15.34
C GLN A 211 0.78 12.37 -15.10
N ALA A 212 0.65 12.79 -13.85
CA ALA A 212 0.63 14.19 -13.48
C ALA A 212 1.98 14.87 -13.76
N ALA A 213 3.08 14.20 -13.44
CA ALA A 213 4.42 14.70 -13.70
C ALA A 213 4.70 14.91 -15.20
N GLU A 214 4.23 14.00 -16.08
CA GLU A 214 4.34 14.20 -17.54
C GLU A 214 3.57 15.42 -18.02
N LYS A 215 2.32 15.60 -17.56
CA LYS A 215 1.49 16.77 -17.88
C LYS A 215 2.11 18.09 -17.40
N LEU A 216 2.77 18.07 -16.25
CA LEU A 216 3.44 19.24 -15.67
C LEU A 216 4.74 19.57 -16.40
N GLU A 217 5.49 18.57 -16.84
CA GLU A 217 6.70 18.77 -17.65
C GLU A 217 6.39 19.48 -18.98
N GLU A 218 5.26 19.15 -19.62
CA GLU A 218 4.76 19.85 -20.81
C GLU A 218 4.46 21.34 -20.54
N GLN A 219 4.21 21.68 -19.27
CA GLN A 219 4.00 23.06 -18.80
C GLN A 219 5.26 23.72 -18.24
N GLY A 220 6.43 23.05 -18.35
CA GLY A 220 7.71 23.56 -17.89
C GLY A 220 7.96 23.39 -16.39
N ILE A 221 7.15 22.61 -15.68
CA ILE A 221 7.30 22.32 -14.25
C ILE A 221 8.02 20.97 -14.07
N SER A 222 9.17 20.99 -13.41
CA SER A 222 10.03 19.82 -13.19
C SER A 222 9.67 19.12 -11.87
N VAL A 223 9.16 17.88 -11.96
CA VAL A 223 8.57 17.14 -10.84
C VAL A 223 9.46 15.97 -10.43
N GLU A 224 9.77 15.87 -9.15
CA GLU A 224 10.35 14.68 -8.55
C GLU A 224 9.24 13.78 -7.97
N VAL A 225 9.10 12.57 -8.49
CA VAL A 225 8.12 11.58 -8.01
C VAL A 225 8.83 10.52 -7.18
N ILE A 226 8.35 10.34 -5.95
CA ILE A 226 8.84 9.33 -5.00
C ILE A 226 7.71 8.36 -4.67
N ASN A 227 7.95 7.08 -4.88
CA ASN A 227 7.09 6.01 -4.42
C ASN A 227 7.47 5.62 -2.98
N ILE A 228 6.61 5.92 -2.02
CA ILE A 228 6.72 5.46 -0.63
C ILE A 228 5.83 4.23 -0.47
N HIS A 229 6.39 3.06 -0.78
CA HIS A 229 5.68 1.79 -0.61
C HIS A 229 5.66 1.32 0.85
N THR A 230 6.60 1.75 1.70
CA THR A 230 6.59 1.49 3.13
C THR A 230 6.24 2.76 3.88
N ILE A 231 5.03 2.80 4.45
CA ILE A 231 4.51 3.97 5.16
C ILE A 231 5.02 4.00 6.60
N LYS A 232 5.28 2.81 7.16
CA LYS A 232 5.91 2.64 8.48
C LYS A 232 6.82 1.41 8.46
N PRO A 233 8.14 1.58 8.76
CA PRO A 233 8.81 2.86 8.98
C PRO A 233 8.86 3.72 7.71
N LEU A 234 8.77 5.05 7.89
CA LEU A 234 8.85 5.99 6.78
C LEU A 234 10.32 6.24 6.41
N ASP A 235 10.65 6.26 5.13
CA ASP A 235 11.96 6.74 4.65
C ASP A 235 11.97 8.28 4.69
N GLU A 236 12.26 8.83 5.86
CA GLU A 236 12.31 10.28 6.07
C GLU A 236 13.45 10.91 5.25
N ASP A 237 14.57 10.22 5.10
CA ASP A 237 15.77 10.71 4.41
C ASP A 237 15.51 11.06 2.94
N ILE A 238 14.82 10.20 2.19
CA ILE A 238 14.52 10.45 0.77
C ILE A 238 13.59 11.66 0.62
N ILE A 239 12.63 11.81 1.53
CA ILE A 239 11.68 12.93 1.54
C ILE A 239 12.41 14.23 1.83
N LEU A 240 13.22 14.25 2.90
CA LEU A 240 13.96 15.46 3.31
C LEU A 240 14.97 15.90 2.26
N LYS A 241 15.69 14.96 1.63
CA LYS A 241 16.60 15.27 0.51
C LYS A 241 15.86 15.88 -0.68
N SER A 242 14.68 15.37 -1.00
CA SER A 242 13.87 15.87 -2.10
C SER A 242 13.35 17.27 -1.81
N VAL A 243 12.73 17.51 -0.66
CA VAL A 243 12.16 18.82 -0.33
C VAL A 243 13.23 19.91 -0.13
N ALA A 244 14.42 19.54 0.31
CA ALA A 244 15.56 20.47 0.37
C ALA A 244 15.92 21.05 -1.01
N LYS A 245 15.67 20.29 -2.07
CA LYS A 245 15.89 20.71 -3.47
C LYS A 245 14.66 21.43 -4.05
N THR A 246 13.46 20.89 -3.80
CA THR A 246 12.23 21.33 -4.47
C THR A 246 11.43 22.38 -3.71
N GLY A 247 11.58 22.49 -2.39
CA GLY A 247 10.97 23.50 -1.52
C GLY A 247 9.46 23.41 -1.30
N CYS A 248 8.77 22.46 -1.94
CA CYS A 248 7.33 22.18 -1.71
C CYS A 248 6.97 20.74 -2.12
N ILE A 249 5.86 20.23 -1.58
CA ILE A 249 5.50 18.83 -1.72
C ILE A 249 3.99 18.60 -1.89
N VAL A 250 3.62 17.58 -2.67
CA VAL A 250 2.28 17.01 -2.73
C VAL A 250 2.35 15.56 -2.27
N THR A 251 1.44 15.14 -1.41
CA THR A 251 1.27 13.71 -1.05
C THR A 251 0.04 13.15 -1.73
N ALA A 252 0.13 11.90 -2.23
CA ALA A 252 -0.95 11.25 -2.95
C ALA A 252 -1.18 9.81 -2.46
N GLU A 253 -2.39 9.55 -1.97
CA GLU A 253 -2.79 8.25 -1.41
C GLU A 253 -4.28 7.98 -1.60
N GLU A 254 -4.64 6.73 -1.79
CA GLU A 254 -6.03 6.25 -1.80
C GLU A 254 -6.45 5.85 -0.37
N HIS A 255 -6.60 6.85 0.48
CA HIS A 255 -6.90 6.73 1.92
C HIS A 255 -7.53 8.04 2.40
N ASN A 256 -8.09 8.06 3.60
CA ASN A 256 -8.50 9.30 4.24
C ASN A 256 -7.27 10.21 4.45
N LYS A 257 -7.44 11.51 4.30
CA LYS A 257 -6.39 12.50 4.59
C LYS A 257 -5.88 12.43 6.04
N LEU A 258 -6.71 11.90 6.95
CA LEU A 258 -6.38 11.68 8.36
C LEU A 258 -5.75 10.30 8.55
N GLY A 259 -4.64 10.23 9.26
CA GLY A 259 -3.97 8.98 9.61
C GLY A 259 -3.12 8.33 8.52
N GLY A 260 -3.11 8.83 7.27
CA GLY A 260 -2.43 8.23 6.14
C GLY A 260 -0.94 8.61 5.98
N LEU A 261 -0.45 8.46 4.73
CA LEU A 261 0.89 8.86 4.31
C LEU A 261 1.09 10.37 4.44
N GLY A 262 0.11 11.17 4.02
CA GLY A 262 0.20 12.62 4.03
C GLY A 262 0.48 13.19 5.42
N GLU A 263 -0.18 12.69 6.48
CA GLU A 263 0.12 13.10 7.86
C GLU A 263 1.49 12.61 8.34
N SER A 264 1.93 11.42 7.91
CA SER A 264 3.28 10.93 8.25
C SER A 264 4.35 11.84 7.67
N VAL A 265 4.17 12.28 6.41
CA VAL A 265 5.05 13.25 5.74
C VAL A 265 4.97 14.61 6.41
N ALA A 266 3.77 15.12 6.72
CA ALA A 266 3.60 16.39 7.42
C ALA A 266 4.32 16.41 8.78
N ARG A 267 4.23 15.31 9.55
CA ARG A 267 4.95 15.17 10.81
C ARG A 267 6.48 15.19 10.59
N CYS A 268 6.97 14.46 9.59
CA CYS A 268 8.39 14.45 9.24
C CYS A 268 8.89 15.86 8.90
N LEU A 269 8.14 16.59 8.06
CA LEU A 269 8.49 17.95 7.66
C LEU A 269 8.44 18.94 8.83
N ALA A 270 7.40 18.87 9.67
CA ALA A 270 7.26 19.76 10.81
C ALA A 270 8.41 19.61 11.83
N LEU A 271 8.95 18.40 11.99
CA LEU A 271 10.04 18.12 12.90
C LEU A 271 11.44 18.48 12.36
N ASN A 272 11.60 18.52 11.02
CA ASN A 272 12.92 18.68 10.40
C ASN A 272 13.02 19.94 9.54
N THR A 273 12.14 20.12 8.56
CA THR A 273 12.17 21.22 7.58
C THR A 273 10.74 21.61 7.21
N PRO A 274 10.11 22.54 7.93
CA PRO A 274 8.75 22.99 7.60
C PRO A 274 8.63 23.40 6.15
N THR A 275 7.78 22.71 5.39
CA THR A 275 7.67 22.83 3.93
C THR A 275 6.20 22.89 3.55
N PRO A 276 5.77 23.78 2.60
CA PRO A 276 4.40 23.79 2.09
C PRO A 276 4.01 22.43 1.52
N GLN A 277 2.87 21.89 1.98
CA GLN A 277 2.33 20.61 1.56
C GLN A 277 0.87 20.75 1.11
N GLU A 278 0.50 20.04 0.04
CA GLU A 278 -0.86 19.77 -0.38
C GLU A 278 -1.11 18.25 -0.34
N PHE A 279 -2.38 17.87 -0.13
CA PHE A 279 -2.80 16.48 0.07
C PHE A 279 -3.77 16.05 -1.02
N ILE A 280 -3.48 14.96 -1.70
CA ILE A 280 -4.40 14.21 -2.54
C ILE A 280 -4.77 12.95 -1.79
N ALA A 281 -5.98 12.95 -1.24
CA ALA A 281 -6.56 11.89 -0.41
C ALA A 281 -8.08 12.10 -0.32
N THR A 282 -8.82 11.14 0.22
CA THR A 282 -10.26 11.34 0.49
C THR A 282 -10.45 12.36 1.62
N ASN A 283 -11.42 13.26 1.44
CA ASN A 283 -11.59 14.42 2.31
C ASN A 283 -12.55 14.13 3.47
N ASP A 284 -12.14 13.22 4.39
CA ASP A 284 -12.87 12.86 5.60
C ASP A 284 -14.33 12.45 5.30
N THR A 285 -14.48 11.48 4.40
CA THR A 285 -15.77 10.96 3.97
C THR A 285 -15.71 9.48 3.70
N PHE A 286 -16.80 8.77 3.87
CA PHE A 286 -16.93 7.39 3.42
C PHE A 286 -16.98 7.33 1.89
N GLY A 287 -16.69 6.15 1.35
CA GLY A 287 -16.86 5.85 -0.05
C GLY A 287 -18.33 5.56 -0.42
N GLU A 288 -18.54 5.10 -1.63
CA GLU A 288 -19.82 4.72 -2.20
C GLU A 288 -19.65 3.70 -3.32
N SER A 289 -20.75 3.16 -3.83
CA SER A 289 -20.72 2.26 -4.99
C SER A 289 -20.45 3.02 -6.28
N GLY A 290 -19.58 2.47 -7.12
CA GLY A 290 -19.21 3.02 -8.43
C GLY A 290 -18.10 2.21 -9.07
N THR A 291 -17.77 2.47 -10.33
CA THR A 291 -16.56 1.87 -10.91
C THR A 291 -15.31 2.51 -10.30
N PRO A 292 -14.17 1.79 -10.25
CA PRO A 292 -12.92 2.36 -9.74
C PRO A 292 -12.58 3.71 -10.37
N GLU A 293 -12.73 3.86 -11.68
CA GLU A 293 -12.42 5.09 -12.41
C GLU A 293 -13.33 6.25 -12.02
N GLN A 294 -14.64 5.99 -11.89
CA GLN A 294 -15.62 7.00 -11.46
C GLN A 294 -15.33 7.49 -10.03
N LEU A 295 -14.97 6.55 -9.14
CA LEU A 295 -14.65 6.88 -7.75
C LEU A 295 -13.35 7.68 -7.64
N MET A 296 -12.30 7.28 -8.35
CA MET A 296 -11.04 8.02 -8.38
C MET A 296 -11.25 9.46 -8.85
N GLU A 297 -12.03 9.67 -9.92
CA GLU A 297 -12.32 11.01 -10.42
C GLU A 297 -13.18 11.81 -9.44
N LYS A 298 -14.27 11.22 -8.94
CA LYS A 298 -15.21 11.90 -8.03
C LYS A 298 -14.56 12.36 -6.73
N TYR A 299 -13.66 11.54 -6.19
CA TYR A 299 -12.96 11.81 -4.93
C TYR A 299 -11.64 12.59 -5.12
N GLY A 300 -11.35 13.04 -6.34
CA GLY A 300 -10.20 13.88 -6.63
C GLY A 300 -8.85 13.15 -6.51
N LEU A 301 -8.83 11.84 -6.81
CA LEU A 301 -7.63 10.99 -6.75
C LEU A 301 -7.01 10.76 -8.14
N SER A 302 -7.30 11.62 -9.10
CA SER A 302 -6.80 11.53 -10.47
C SER A 302 -5.53 12.36 -10.70
N SER A 303 -4.81 12.05 -11.78
CA SER A 303 -3.65 12.83 -12.23
C SER A 303 -3.98 14.32 -12.47
N GLY A 304 -5.23 14.62 -12.88
CA GLY A 304 -5.70 16.00 -13.02
C GLY A 304 -5.73 16.74 -11.69
N SER A 305 -6.26 16.12 -10.66
CA SER A 305 -6.29 16.68 -9.29
C SER A 305 -4.89 16.90 -8.72
N ILE A 306 -3.96 15.96 -9.01
CA ILE A 306 -2.55 16.10 -8.61
C ILE A 306 -1.91 17.31 -9.29
N VAL A 307 -2.17 17.53 -10.59
CA VAL A 307 -1.67 18.71 -11.32
C VAL A 307 -2.12 20.02 -10.65
N GLU A 308 -3.39 20.12 -10.29
CA GLU A 308 -3.91 21.33 -9.63
C GLU A 308 -3.32 21.50 -8.21
N ALA A 309 -3.13 20.43 -7.45
CA ALA A 309 -2.45 20.49 -6.16
C ALA A 309 -1.00 20.95 -6.28
N VAL A 310 -0.29 20.51 -7.31
CA VAL A 310 1.08 20.96 -7.60
C VAL A 310 1.12 22.46 -7.89
N LYS A 311 0.25 22.96 -8.76
CA LYS A 311 0.17 24.41 -9.04
C LYS A 311 -0.10 25.22 -7.78
N LYS A 312 -1.03 24.72 -6.95
CA LYS A 312 -1.39 25.36 -5.68
C LYS A 312 -0.24 25.40 -4.69
N VAL A 313 0.51 24.29 -4.53
CA VAL A 313 1.62 24.25 -3.58
C VAL A 313 2.81 25.09 -4.02
N ILE A 314 3.10 25.13 -5.32
CA ILE A 314 4.17 26.00 -5.88
C ILE A 314 3.86 27.46 -5.60
N TYR A 315 2.60 27.90 -5.67
CA TYR A 315 2.22 29.27 -5.34
C TYR A 315 2.44 29.63 -3.86
N ARG A 316 2.50 28.61 -2.98
CA ARG A 316 2.74 28.78 -1.53
C ARG A 316 4.21 28.71 -1.15
N LYS A 317 5.09 28.39 -2.11
CA LYS A 317 6.54 28.30 -1.93
C LYS A 317 7.17 29.69 -1.78
#